data_3d7c7a685538d38ec2e865cdece32c66
#
_entry.id   3d7c7a685538d38ec2e865cdece32c66
#
_cell.length_a   1.000
_cell.length_b   1.000
_cell.length_c   1.000
_cell.angle_alpha   90.00
_cell.angle_beta   90.00
_cell.angle_gamma   90.00
#
_symmetry.space_group_name_H-M   'P 1'
#
loop_
_entity.id
_entity.type
_entity.pdbx_description
1 polymer ?
#
loop_
_entity_poly.entity_id
_entity_poly.type
_entity_poly.pdbx_seq_one_letter_code
_entity_poly.pdbx_strand_id
1 'polypeptide(L)'
;MDGCRARRRARQAIANEQEPIVLEIIDVDFNNPEHGRQVLAMLNEYASGPMGGNTPLPEYAQRNLIPELAKRPTARALLARVDGEAAGVAIYIEGFSTFACRPLVNLHDLGVSPRFQGQGVGKHLLAALEDRARRLGCCKITLEVLEGNAVAQGLYRKQGYEGYALDEHTGRALFWQKKLAV
;
A
#
# COMPACT_ATOMS: atom_id res chain seq x y z
N MET A 1 -28.92 -53.39 -20.25
CA MET A 1 -29.12 -51.91 -20.31
C MET A 1 -28.26 -51.18 -19.27
N ASP A 2 -26.97 -51.47 -19.19
CA ASP A 2 -26.07 -50.90 -18.13
C ASP A 2 -24.83 -50.10 -18.63
N GLY A 3 -24.81 -49.79 -19.94
CA GLY A 3 -23.67 -49.09 -20.54
C GLY A 3 -23.78 -47.55 -20.52
N CYS A 4 -24.90 -46.96 -20.13
CA CYS A 4 -25.12 -45.52 -20.27
C CYS A 4 -24.90 -44.69 -18.98
N ARG A 5 -24.85 -45.32 -17.82
CA ARG A 5 -24.68 -44.66 -16.53
C ARG A 5 -23.20 -44.45 -16.14
N ALA A 6 -22.28 -45.25 -16.67
CA ALA A 6 -20.87 -45.15 -16.36
C ALA A 6 -20.17 -43.96 -17.06
N ARG A 7 -20.66 -43.54 -18.23
CA ARG A 7 -20.06 -42.42 -19.00
C ARG A 7 -20.43 -41.01 -18.52
N ARG A 8 -21.44 -40.85 -17.66
CA ARG A 8 -21.82 -39.55 -17.08
C ARG A 8 -21.06 -39.20 -15.80
N ARG A 9 -20.42 -40.16 -15.10
CA ARG A 9 -19.64 -39.89 -13.90
C ARG A 9 -18.18 -39.51 -14.18
N ALA A 10 -17.67 -39.75 -15.39
CA ALA A 10 -16.31 -39.42 -15.77
C ALA A 10 -16.13 -38.00 -16.31
N ARG A 11 -17.18 -37.19 -16.45
CA ARG A 11 -17.12 -35.81 -16.94
C ARG A 11 -17.22 -34.73 -15.86
N GLN A 12 -17.28 -35.11 -14.58
CA GLN A 12 -17.53 -34.16 -13.48
C GLN A 12 -16.38 -34.03 -12.48
N ALA A 13 -15.19 -34.45 -12.86
CA ALA A 13 -13.96 -34.31 -12.04
C ALA A 13 -12.85 -33.63 -12.82
N ILE A 14 -13.16 -32.54 -13.51
CA ILE A 14 -12.16 -31.48 -13.73
C ILE A 14 -12.47 -30.47 -12.62
N ALA A 15 -12.07 -30.82 -11.40
CA ALA A 15 -11.92 -29.84 -10.35
C ALA A 15 -10.97 -28.77 -10.89
N ASN A 16 -11.47 -27.58 -10.96
CA ASN A 16 -10.71 -26.37 -11.25
C ASN A 16 -9.66 -26.25 -10.14
N GLU A 17 -8.51 -26.87 -10.29
CA GLU A 17 -7.31 -26.58 -9.50
C GLU A 17 -6.86 -25.18 -9.94
N GLN A 18 -7.55 -24.16 -9.44
CA GLN A 18 -6.99 -22.81 -9.44
C GLN A 18 -5.73 -22.91 -8.60
N GLU A 19 -4.59 -22.74 -9.22
CA GLU A 19 -3.34 -22.58 -8.50
C GLU A 19 -3.55 -21.54 -7.40
N PRO A 20 -3.01 -21.78 -6.20
CA PRO A 20 -3.20 -20.85 -5.11
C PRO A 20 -2.65 -19.48 -5.51
N ILE A 21 -3.48 -18.44 -5.41
CA ILE A 21 -3.07 -17.06 -5.65
C ILE A 21 -1.85 -16.75 -4.78
N VAL A 22 -0.73 -16.44 -5.39
CA VAL A 22 0.51 -16.11 -4.70
C VAL A 22 0.58 -14.61 -4.48
N LEU A 23 0.37 -14.17 -3.24
CA LEU A 23 0.60 -12.78 -2.84
C LEU A 23 2.01 -12.65 -2.26
N GLU A 24 2.82 -11.83 -2.89
CA GLU A 24 4.20 -11.51 -2.48
C GLU A 24 4.30 -10.04 -2.10
N ILE A 25 5.02 -9.73 -1.00
CA ILE A 25 5.39 -8.35 -0.63
C ILE A 25 6.91 -8.23 -0.71
N ILE A 26 7.37 -7.35 -1.56
CA ILE A 26 8.79 -7.09 -1.78
C ILE A 26 9.21 -5.69 -1.35
N ASP A 27 10.44 -5.56 -0.86
CA ASP A 27 11.07 -4.26 -0.67
C ASP A 27 11.52 -3.71 -2.03
N VAL A 28 11.18 -2.45 -2.30
CA VAL A 28 11.49 -1.81 -3.58
C VAL A 28 12.95 -1.37 -3.59
N ASP A 29 13.68 -1.76 -4.64
CA ASP A 29 14.92 -1.10 -5.03
C ASP A 29 14.60 -0.07 -6.12
N PHE A 30 14.71 1.21 -5.83
CA PHE A 30 14.47 2.29 -6.78
C PHE A 30 15.50 2.37 -7.93
N ASN A 31 16.63 1.65 -7.82
CA ASN A 31 17.60 1.51 -8.90
C ASN A 31 17.25 0.34 -9.84
N ASN A 32 16.29 -0.52 -9.45
CA ASN A 32 15.77 -1.55 -10.34
C ASN A 32 14.68 -0.93 -11.25
N PRO A 33 14.87 -0.91 -12.58
CA PRO A 33 13.94 -0.29 -13.51
C PRO A 33 12.53 -0.91 -13.48
N GLU A 34 12.43 -2.22 -13.21
CA GLU A 34 11.14 -2.91 -13.11
C GLU A 34 10.36 -2.47 -11.88
N HIS A 35 11.03 -2.42 -10.71
CA HIS A 35 10.42 -1.92 -9.48
C HIS A 35 9.95 -0.47 -9.65
N GLY A 36 10.81 0.39 -10.25
CA GLY A 36 10.47 1.78 -10.52
C GLY A 36 9.23 1.94 -11.40
N ARG A 37 9.13 1.16 -12.49
CA ARG A 37 7.96 1.17 -13.37
C ARG A 37 6.68 0.75 -12.64
N GLN A 38 6.75 -0.32 -11.82
CA GLN A 38 5.61 -0.82 -11.06
C GLN A 38 5.15 0.18 -10.00
N VAL A 39 6.06 0.78 -9.24
CA VAL A 39 5.73 1.82 -8.26
C VAL A 39 5.05 3.01 -8.93
N LEU A 40 5.62 3.51 -10.03
CA LEU A 40 5.06 4.65 -10.76
C LEU A 40 3.66 4.33 -11.31
N ALA A 41 3.48 3.14 -11.87
CA ALA A 41 2.18 2.70 -12.38
C ALA A 41 1.11 2.66 -11.28
N MET A 42 1.42 2.08 -10.12
CA MET A 42 0.50 2.01 -8.98
C MET A 42 0.15 3.39 -8.44
N LEU A 43 1.12 4.28 -8.32
CA LEU A 43 0.86 5.65 -7.85
C LEU A 43 0.04 6.46 -8.86
N ASN A 44 0.30 6.28 -10.15
CA ASN A 44 -0.46 6.97 -11.19
C ASN A 44 -1.92 6.46 -11.26
N GLU A 45 -2.14 5.17 -11.06
CA GLU A 45 -3.47 4.58 -10.94
C GLU A 45 -4.20 5.13 -9.71
N TYR A 46 -3.52 5.18 -8.55
CA TYR A 46 -4.07 5.76 -7.33
C TYR A 46 -4.43 7.24 -7.51
N ALA A 47 -3.53 8.05 -8.06
CA ALA A 47 -3.75 9.49 -8.32
C ALA A 47 -4.96 9.73 -9.23
N SER A 48 -5.17 8.85 -10.21
CA SER A 48 -6.30 8.91 -11.15
C SER A 48 -7.64 8.49 -10.51
N GLY A 49 -7.61 7.89 -9.33
CA GLY A 49 -8.80 7.48 -8.60
C GLY A 49 -9.40 8.60 -7.73
N PRO A 50 -10.62 8.40 -7.20
CA PRO A 50 -11.36 9.42 -6.47
C PRO A 50 -10.68 9.88 -5.17
N MET A 51 -9.86 9.04 -4.55
CA MET A 51 -9.12 9.38 -3.35
C MET A 51 -7.72 9.96 -3.65
N GLY A 52 -7.28 9.92 -4.91
CA GLY A 52 -6.02 10.49 -5.38
C GLY A 52 -6.14 11.84 -6.08
N GLY A 53 -7.38 12.31 -6.33
CA GLY A 53 -7.63 13.60 -6.98
C GLY A 53 -8.18 13.50 -8.40
N ASN A 54 -8.53 12.32 -8.89
CA ASN A 54 -9.13 12.02 -10.23
C ASN A 54 -8.28 12.48 -11.41
N THR A 55 -7.00 12.66 -11.24
CA THR A 55 -6.08 13.06 -12.31
C THR A 55 -4.78 12.28 -12.21
N PRO A 56 -4.15 11.92 -13.33
CA PRO A 56 -2.82 11.32 -13.31
C PRO A 56 -1.81 12.22 -12.60
N LEU A 57 -0.72 11.61 -12.14
CA LEU A 57 0.41 12.39 -11.64
C LEU A 57 0.85 13.43 -12.69
N PRO A 58 1.27 14.65 -12.27
CA PRO A 58 1.84 15.64 -13.18
C PRO A 58 3.01 15.04 -13.99
N GLU A 59 3.16 15.46 -15.23
CA GLU A 59 4.19 14.93 -16.14
C GLU A 59 5.60 15.02 -15.55
N TYR A 60 5.90 16.10 -14.82
CA TYR A 60 7.14 16.26 -14.11
C TYR A 60 7.34 15.15 -13.06
N ALA A 61 6.31 14.83 -12.28
CA ALA A 61 6.36 13.76 -11.28
C ALA A 61 6.53 12.39 -11.94
N GLN A 62 5.79 12.12 -13.02
CA GLN A 62 5.93 10.85 -13.75
C GLN A 62 7.37 10.61 -14.23
N ARG A 63 8.07 11.65 -14.66
CA ARG A 63 9.44 11.53 -15.15
C ARG A 63 10.51 11.48 -14.05
N ASN A 64 10.28 12.14 -12.92
CA ASN A 64 11.33 12.39 -11.93
C ASN A 64 11.14 11.64 -10.61
N LEU A 65 9.95 11.11 -10.31
CA LEU A 65 9.64 10.55 -8.98
C LEU A 65 10.61 9.44 -8.57
N ILE A 66 10.82 8.44 -9.43
CA ILE A 66 11.66 7.30 -9.09
C ILE A 66 13.13 7.70 -8.90
N PRO A 67 13.76 8.48 -9.81
CA PRO A 67 15.11 9.01 -9.57
C PRO A 67 15.21 9.86 -8.30
N GLU A 68 14.18 10.63 -7.98
CA GLU A 68 14.18 11.46 -6.77
C GLU A 68 14.02 10.62 -5.49
N LEU A 69 13.20 9.57 -5.51
CA LEU A 69 13.09 8.64 -4.37
C LEU A 69 14.41 7.89 -4.15
N ALA A 70 15.08 7.46 -5.21
CA ALA A 70 16.38 6.78 -5.13
C ALA A 70 17.48 7.62 -4.43
N LYS A 71 17.40 8.94 -4.50
CA LYS A 71 18.34 9.86 -3.83
C LYS A 71 18.04 10.06 -2.33
N ARG A 72 16.90 9.58 -1.83
CA ARG A 72 16.44 9.83 -0.46
C ARG A 72 16.57 8.57 0.37
N PRO A 73 17.59 8.45 1.23
CA PRO A 73 17.84 7.23 2.00
C PRO A 73 16.71 6.90 3.01
N THR A 74 15.92 7.91 3.38
CA THR A 74 14.78 7.75 4.29
C THR A 74 13.49 7.37 3.58
N ALA A 75 13.41 7.50 2.25
CA ALA A 75 12.25 7.11 1.46
C ALA A 75 12.36 5.64 1.06
N ARG A 76 11.35 4.86 1.39
CA ARG A 76 11.28 3.44 1.07
C ARG A 76 9.91 3.08 0.52
N ALA A 77 9.83 1.95 -0.17
CA ALA A 77 8.55 1.44 -0.64
C ALA A 77 8.46 -0.09 -0.54
N LEU A 78 7.23 -0.56 -0.45
CA LEU A 78 6.85 -1.96 -0.61
C LEU A 78 5.97 -2.09 -1.85
N LEU A 79 6.16 -3.16 -2.61
CA LEU A 79 5.25 -3.58 -3.66
C LEU A 79 4.58 -4.88 -3.26
N ALA A 80 3.26 -4.93 -3.43
CA ALA A 80 2.51 -6.17 -3.41
C ALA A 80 2.37 -6.67 -4.84
N ARG A 81 2.65 -7.95 -5.06
CA ARG A 81 2.42 -8.65 -6.32
C ARG A 81 1.47 -9.80 -6.10
N VAL A 82 0.56 -9.98 -7.01
CA VAL A 82 -0.34 -11.14 -7.08
C VAL A 82 -0.03 -11.86 -8.38
N ASP A 83 0.43 -13.10 -8.28
CA ASP A 83 0.87 -13.92 -9.43
C ASP A 83 1.89 -13.16 -10.33
N GLY A 84 2.80 -12.41 -9.69
CA GLY A 84 3.84 -11.60 -10.34
C GLY A 84 3.37 -10.22 -10.85
N GLU A 85 2.07 -9.94 -10.89
CA GLU A 85 1.52 -8.64 -11.31
C GLU A 85 1.48 -7.65 -10.13
N ALA A 86 1.87 -6.39 -10.36
CA ALA A 86 1.79 -5.35 -9.33
C ALA A 86 0.33 -5.11 -8.93
N ALA A 87 0.04 -5.31 -7.66
CA ALA A 87 -1.30 -5.24 -7.08
C ALA A 87 -1.49 -4.09 -6.08
N GLY A 88 -0.40 -3.58 -5.53
CA GLY A 88 -0.43 -2.46 -4.60
C GLY A 88 0.95 -1.95 -4.23
N VAL A 89 0.98 -0.75 -3.66
CA VAL A 89 2.21 -0.06 -3.25
C VAL A 89 2.00 0.61 -1.90
N ALA A 90 3.03 0.61 -1.08
CA ALA A 90 3.13 1.45 0.12
C ALA A 90 4.45 2.23 0.07
N ILE A 91 4.39 3.57 0.08
CA ILE A 91 5.56 4.43 0.23
C ILE A 91 5.58 4.95 1.65
N TYR A 92 6.72 4.88 2.29
CA TYR A 92 6.90 5.35 3.64
C TYR A 92 8.22 6.08 3.84
N ILE A 93 8.21 7.03 4.77
CA ILE A 93 9.35 7.89 5.09
C ILE A 93 9.78 7.60 6.53
N GLU A 94 11.07 7.32 6.71
CA GLU A 94 11.66 7.20 8.04
C GLU A 94 11.83 8.62 8.63
N GLY A 95 11.26 8.81 9.80
CA GLY A 95 11.35 10.03 10.58
C GLY A 95 11.84 9.74 11.99
N PHE A 96 11.76 10.74 12.86
CA PHE A 96 12.22 10.64 14.24
C PHE A 96 11.23 11.28 15.20
N SER A 97 10.88 10.56 16.26
CA SER A 97 10.06 11.08 17.35
C SER A 97 10.96 11.71 18.42
N THR A 98 10.93 13.03 18.51
CA THR A 98 11.69 13.75 19.55
C THR A 98 11.22 13.43 20.97
N PHE A 99 9.91 13.19 21.14
CA PHE A 99 9.34 12.84 22.44
C PHE A 99 9.73 11.44 22.92
N ALA A 100 9.74 10.45 22.01
CA ALA A 100 10.15 9.09 22.33
C ALA A 100 11.68 8.88 22.19
N CYS A 101 12.39 9.83 21.60
CA CYS A 101 13.80 9.71 21.21
C CYS A 101 14.07 8.41 20.42
N ARG A 102 13.19 8.11 19.44
CA ARG A 102 13.23 6.89 18.64
C ARG A 102 12.82 7.18 17.18
N PRO A 103 13.25 6.36 16.23
CA PRO A 103 12.73 6.44 14.87
C PRO A 103 11.22 6.19 14.85
N LEU A 104 10.58 6.71 13.84
CA LEU A 104 9.20 6.43 13.46
C LEU A 104 9.11 6.25 11.94
N VAL A 105 8.02 5.71 11.46
CA VAL A 105 7.69 5.66 10.04
C VAL A 105 6.41 6.45 9.78
N ASN A 106 6.42 7.30 8.75
CA ASN A 106 5.21 7.86 8.17
C ASN A 106 4.84 7.07 6.90
N LEU A 107 3.68 6.42 6.89
CA LEU A 107 3.10 5.83 5.68
C LEU A 107 2.54 6.99 4.85
N HIS A 108 3.24 7.33 3.78
CA HIS A 108 2.94 8.50 2.96
C HIS A 108 1.90 8.20 1.87
N ASP A 109 2.05 7.05 1.19
CA ASP A 109 1.10 6.59 0.18
C ASP A 109 0.76 5.12 0.40
N LEU A 110 -0.52 4.77 0.26
CA LEU A 110 -0.99 3.38 0.21
C LEU A 110 -2.01 3.26 -0.92
N GLY A 111 -1.64 2.56 -1.97
CA GLY A 111 -2.49 2.29 -3.12
C GLY A 111 -2.67 0.79 -3.35
N VAL A 112 -3.88 0.37 -3.68
CA VAL A 112 -4.21 -0.98 -4.14
C VAL A 112 -4.99 -0.86 -5.43
N SER A 113 -4.51 -1.51 -6.50
CA SER A 113 -5.19 -1.51 -7.78
C SER A 113 -6.64 -1.99 -7.62
N PRO A 114 -7.62 -1.33 -8.28
CA PRO A 114 -9.03 -1.72 -8.23
C PRO A 114 -9.27 -3.21 -8.52
N ARG A 115 -8.43 -3.82 -9.38
CA ARG A 115 -8.51 -5.24 -9.73
C ARG A 115 -8.24 -6.17 -8.55
N PHE A 116 -7.47 -5.72 -7.56
CA PHE A 116 -7.03 -6.50 -6.41
C PHE A 116 -7.62 -6.02 -5.08
N GLN A 117 -8.53 -5.04 -5.12
CA GLN A 117 -9.24 -4.59 -3.92
C GLN A 117 -10.13 -5.71 -3.35
N GLY A 118 -10.32 -5.70 -2.03
CA GLY A 118 -11.09 -6.74 -1.35
C GLY A 118 -10.36 -8.08 -1.13
N GLN A 119 -9.19 -8.28 -1.75
CA GLN A 119 -8.39 -9.51 -1.65
C GLN A 119 -7.32 -9.48 -0.55
N GLY A 120 -7.36 -8.49 0.34
CA GLY A 120 -6.44 -8.40 1.48
C GLY A 120 -5.08 -7.76 1.19
N VAL A 121 -4.80 -7.31 -0.04
CA VAL A 121 -3.51 -6.72 -0.44
C VAL A 121 -3.09 -5.58 0.50
N GLY A 122 -3.97 -4.62 0.76
CA GLY A 122 -3.68 -3.51 1.68
C GLY A 122 -3.35 -3.96 3.11
N LYS A 123 -4.04 -4.99 3.61
CA LYS A 123 -3.73 -5.59 4.92
C LYS A 123 -2.31 -6.17 4.95
N HIS A 124 -1.91 -6.89 3.91
CA HIS A 124 -0.58 -7.49 3.85
C HIS A 124 0.53 -6.43 3.69
N LEU A 125 0.28 -5.35 2.93
CA LEU A 125 1.20 -4.21 2.86
C LEU A 125 1.39 -3.56 4.23
N LEU A 126 0.31 -3.32 4.99
CA LEU A 126 0.39 -2.75 6.35
C LEU A 126 1.12 -3.68 7.31
N ALA A 127 0.84 -4.98 7.30
CA ALA A 127 1.54 -5.96 8.13
C ALA A 127 3.05 -6.00 7.81
N ALA A 128 3.40 -5.99 6.51
CA ALA A 128 4.79 -5.93 6.08
C ALA A 128 5.48 -4.63 6.50
N LEU A 129 4.80 -3.49 6.40
CA LEU A 129 5.31 -2.20 6.88
C LEU A 129 5.57 -2.22 8.39
N GLU A 130 4.64 -2.79 9.15
CA GLU A 130 4.78 -2.94 10.60
C GLU A 130 6.01 -3.77 10.98
N ASP A 131 6.26 -4.86 10.26
CA ASP A 131 7.46 -5.68 10.44
C ASP A 131 8.74 -4.89 10.12
N ARG A 132 8.74 -4.03 9.08
CA ARG A 132 9.88 -3.16 8.76
C ARG A 132 10.09 -2.12 9.85
N ALA A 133 9.02 -1.47 10.31
CA ALA A 133 9.08 -0.49 11.38
C ALA A 133 9.63 -1.09 12.69
N ARG A 134 9.21 -2.31 13.04
CA ARG A 134 9.76 -3.03 14.20
C ARG A 134 11.26 -3.32 14.06
N ARG A 135 11.70 -3.79 12.88
CA ARG A 135 13.13 -4.03 12.62
C ARG A 135 13.98 -2.77 12.67
N LEU A 136 13.42 -1.62 12.29
CA LEU A 136 14.06 -0.30 12.41
C LEU A 136 14.04 0.26 13.85
N GLY A 137 13.41 -0.42 14.80
CA GLY A 137 13.27 0.06 16.19
C GLY A 137 12.31 1.24 16.33
N CYS A 138 11.40 1.42 15.37
CA CYS A 138 10.44 2.52 15.39
C CYS A 138 9.49 2.42 16.59
N CYS A 139 9.17 3.57 17.18
CA CYS A 139 8.22 3.64 18.28
C CYS A 139 6.75 3.67 17.80
N LYS A 140 6.51 4.05 16.54
CA LYS A 140 5.17 4.12 15.95
C LYS A 140 5.22 4.24 14.42
N ILE A 141 4.08 3.97 13.80
CA ILE A 141 3.78 4.32 12.40
C ILE A 141 2.72 5.42 12.43
N THR A 142 2.88 6.43 11.60
CA THR A 142 1.91 7.52 11.40
C THR A 142 1.42 7.50 9.95
N LEU A 143 0.24 8.05 9.70
CA LEU A 143 -0.31 8.25 8.38
C LEU A 143 -1.31 9.40 8.38
N GLU A 144 -1.58 9.94 7.21
CA GLU A 144 -2.68 10.86 6.97
C GLU A 144 -3.76 10.14 6.13
N VAL A 145 -5.03 10.40 6.42
CA VAL A 145 -6.16 9.85 5.67
C VAL A 145 -7.27 10.87 5.52
N LEU A 146 -7.83 10.96 4.32
CA LEU A 146 -8.97 11.82 4.06
C LEU A 146 -10.18 11.34 4.86
N GLU A 147 -10.91 12.28 5.46
CA GLU A 147 -12.12 12.00 6.26
C GLU A 147 -13.18 11.24 5.43
N GLY A 148 -13.30 11.54 4.15
CA GLY A 148 -14.21 10.86 3.22
C GLY A 148 -13.74 9.45 2.79
N ASN A 149 -12.52 9.03 3.10
CA ASN A 149 -12.00 7.72 2.72
C ASN A 149 -12.36 6.63 3.74
N ALA A 150 -13.64 6.28 3.80
CA ALA A 150 -14.16 5.30 4.76
C ALA A 150 -13.52 3.90 4.60
N VAL A 151 -13.15 3.52 3.37
CA VAL A 151 -12.52 2.23 3.07
C VAL A 151 -11.14 2.14 3.73
N ALA A 152 -10.29 3.14 3.50
CA ALA A 152 -8.96 3.17 4.09
C ALA A 152 -9.03 3.29 5.62
N GLN A 153 -9.91 4.16 6.16
CA GLN A 153 -10.11 4.26 7.61
C GLN A 153 -10.57 2.94 8.23
N GLY A 154 -11.47 2.20 7.56
CA GLY A 154 -11.90 0.88 8.01
C GLY A 154 -10.77 -0.14 8.04
N LEU A 155 -9.88 -0.10 7.04
CA LEU A 155 -8.67 -0.93 7.01
C LEU A 155 -7.72 -0.55 8.15
N TYR A 156 -7.41 0.73 8.33
CA TYR A 156 -6.49 1.22 9.36
C TYR A 156 -6.98 0.86 10.77
N ARG A 157 -8.25 1.10 11.09
CA ARG A 157 -8.82 0.72 12.40
C ARG A 157 -8.71 -0.78 12.69
N LYS A 158 -8.96 -1.63 11.67
CA LYS A 158 -8.78 -3.09 11.81
C LYS A 158 -7.34 -3.52 12.05
N GLN A 159 -6.37 -2.68 11.67
CA GLN A 159 -4.94 -2.89 11.91
C GLN A 159 -4.43 -2.15 13.16
N GLY A 160 -5.33 -1.61 13.99
CA GLY A 160 -4.96 -0.97 15.26
C GLY A 160 -4.54 0.50 15.15
N TYR A 161 -4.75 1.14 13.99
CA TYR A 161 -4.52 2.58 13.88
C TYR A 161 -5.71 3.36 14.44
N GLU A 162 -5.42 4.46 15.10
CA GLU A 162 -6.40 5.38 15.67
C GLU A 162 -6.02 6.83 15.39
N GLY A 163 -7.01 7.73 15.48
CA GLY A 163 -6.76 9.17 15.38
C GLY A 163 -5.97 9.67 16.59
N TYR A 164 -4.97 10.50 16.34
CA TYR A 164 -4.19 11.07 17.44
C TYR A 164 -4.91 12.24 18.10
N ALA A 165 -5.07 12.15 19.41
CA ALA A 165 -5.43 13.27 20.29
C ALA A 165 -4.50 13.22 21.51
N LEU A 166 -4.12 14.38 22.07
CA LEU A 166 -3.29 14.42 23.26
C LEU A 166 -4.13 14.07 24.50
N ASP A 167 -5.29 14.74 24.61
CA ASP A 167 -6.31 14.52 25.64
C ASP A 167 -7.70 14.99 25.13
N GLU A 168 -8.73 14.83 25.95
CA GLU A 168 -10.10 15.23 25.59
C GLU A 168 -10.28 16.75 25.41
N HIS A 169 -9.44 17.58 26.06
CA HIS A 169 -9.56 19.02 26.03
C HIS A 169 -8.83 19.67 24.86
N THR A 170 -7.69 19.08 24.43
CA THR A 170 -6.88 19.61 23.34
C THR A 170 -7.40 19.21 21.96
N GLY A 171 -8.26 18.18 21.89
CA GLY A 171 -8.87 17.73 20.65
C GLY A 171 -7.92 16.91 19.76
N ARG A 172 -8.31 16.77 18.49
CA ARG A 172 -7.59 15.94 17.52
C ARG A 172 -6.44 16.70 16.86
N ALA A 173 -5.36 16.03 16.54
CA ALA A 173 -4.34 16.56 15.65
C ALA A 173 -4.92 16.78 14.25
N LEU A 174 -4.63 17.94 13.66
CA LEU A 174 -5.05 18.31 12.30
C LEU A 174 -3.84 18.32 11.38
N PHE A 175 -4.04 17.90 10.13
CA PHE A 175 -3.04 18.03 9.08
C PHE A 175 -3.15 19.37 8.39
N TRP A 176 -2.05 20.12 8.34
CA TRP A 176 -1.97 21.44 7.73
C TRP A 176 -0.90 21.47 6.65
N GLN A 177 -1.14 22.18 5.55
CA GLN A 177 -0.16 22.39 4.49
C GLN A 177 -0.01 23.87 4.13
N LYS A 178 1.19 24.25 3.71
CA LYS A 178 1.47 25.53 3.05
C LYS A 178 2.19 25.24 1.73
N LYS A 179 1.55 25.61 0.62
CA LYS A 179 2.20 25.50 -0.70
C LYS A 179 3.28 26.56 -0.82
N LEU A 180 4.46 26.13 -1.27
CA LEU A 180 5.57 27.04 -1.58
C LEU A 180 5.62 27.22 -3.10
N ALA A 181 6.01 28.46 -3.53
CA ALA A 181 6.33 28.70 -4.93
C ALA A 181 7.65 27.97 -5.25
N VAL A 182 7.67 27.15 -6.27
CA VAL A 182 8.86 26.43 -6.80
C VAL A 182 9.04 26.81 -8.26
#